data_5768a2589e7a72e41fbda3aae2b258a0
#
_entry.id   5768a2589e7a72e41fbda3aae2b258a0
#
_cell.length_a   1.000
_cell.length_b   1.000
_cell.length_c   1.000
_cell.angle_alpha   90.00
_cell.angle_beta   90.00
_cell.angle_gamma   90.00
#
_symmetry.space_group_name_H-M   'P 1'
#
loop_
_entity.id
_entity.type
_entity.pdbx_description
1 polymer ?
#
loop_
_entity_poly.entity_id
_entity_poly.type
_entity_poly.pdbx_seq_one_letter_code
_entity_poly.pdbx_strand_id
1 'polypeptide(L)'
;CFSGDGRSIHKDQGKTPCIDESVEMRSGLAYPGNVVSVNFDKSNGHAAPYPVGLPTFFIKAYSKEKDIWYDPFLGSGTTLIACENTGRKCRGVEISPDYCAVILQRFKDATGKEPVRING
;
A
#
# COMPACT_ATOMS: atom_id res chain seq x y z
N CYS A 1 -26.26 11.45 -3.94
CA CYS A 1 -27.32 11.94 -4.85
C CYS A 1 -28.66 11.51 -4.31
N PHE A 2 -29.47 12.46 -3.90
CA PHE A 2 -30.87 12.20 -3.54
C PHE A 2 -31.68 12.13 -4.84
N SER A 3 -32.23 10.96 -5.14
CA SER A 3 -33.25 10.80 -6.17
C SER A 3 -34.60 10.66 -5.48
N GLY A 4 -35.52 11.56 -5.81
CA GLY A 4 -36.80 11.72 -5.13
C GLY A 4 -37.94 10.88 -5.68
N ASP A 5 -37.73 9.66 -6.14
CA ASP A 5 -38.76 8.81 -6.77
C ASP A 5 -39.03 7.47 -6.06
N GLY A 6 -38.81 7.40 -4.76
CA GLY A 6 -39.40 6.36 -3.91
C GLY A 6 -39.14 4.89 -4.32
N ARG A 7 -38.18 4.60 -5.17
CA ARG A 7 -37.83 3.24 -5.53
C ARG A 7 -36.89 2.64 -4.50
N SER A 8 -37.30 1.53 -3.93
CA SER A 8 -36.57 0.68 -3.01
C SER A 8 -35.16 0.41 -3.55
N ILE A 9 -34.16 0.91 -2.82
CA ILE A 9 -32.78 0.54 -3.07
C ILE A 9 -32.64 -0.94 -2.68
N HIS A 10 -32.54 -1.80 -3.66
CA HIS A 10 -32.07 -3.16 -3.42
C HIS A 10 -30.72 -3.06 -2.73
N LYS A 11 -30.66 -3.53 -1.48
CA LYS A 11 -29.40 -3.84 -0.81
C LYS A 11 -28.73 -4.96 -1.58
N ASP A 12 -27.92 -4.61 -2.54
CA ASP A 12 -26.99 -5.53 -3.13
C ASP A 12 -25.95 -5.87 -2.06
N GLN A 13 -26.00 -7.12 -1.60
CA GLN A 13 -25.13 -7.60 -0.54
C GLN A 13 -23.69 -7.63 -1.05
N GLY A 14 -22.93 -6.59 -0.71
CA GLY A 14 -21.54 -6.72 -0.31
C GLY A 14 -20.60 -7.42 -1.28
N LYS A 15 -20.41 -6.89 -2.47
CA LYS A 15 -19.10 -6.92 -3.11
C LYS A 15 -18.63 -5.48 -3.27
N THR A 16 -17.87 -5.00 -2.29
CA THR A 16 -16.98 -3.86 -2.52
C THR A 16 -16.19 -4.19 -3.77
N PRO A 17 -16.23 -3.38 -4.83
CA PRO A 17 -15.40 -3.63 -5.98
C PRO A 17 -13.96 -3.58 -5.51
N CYS A 18 -13.34 -4.75 -5.39
CA CYS A 18 -11.90 -4.85 -5.31
C CYS A 18 -11.36 -4.12 -6.53
N ILE A 19 -10.41 -3.23 -6.35
CA ILE A 19 -9.62 -2.77 -7.49
C ILE A 19 -8.91 -4.04 -7.97
N ASP A 20 -9.45 -4.63 -9.01
CA ASP A 20 -8.81 -5.70 -9.74
C ASP A 20 -7.43 -5.20 -10.16
N GLU A 21 -6.40 -6.02 -9.97
CA GLU A 21 -5.04 -5.69 -10.43
C GLU A 21 -4.99 -5.45 -11.95
N SER A 22 -6.06 -5.74 -12.64
CA SER A 22 -6.28 -5.51 -14.07
C SER A 22 -6.91 -4.15 -14.39
N VAL A 23 -6.80 -3.13 -13.57
CA VAL A 23 -7.01 -1.76 -14.05
C VAL A 23 -5.87 -1.44 -15.01
N GLU A 24 -5.94 -2.08 -16.17
CA GLU A 24 -5.30 -1.57 -17.37
C GLU A 24 -5.67 -0.10 -17.47
N MET A 25 -4.68 0.75 -17.34
CA MET A 25 -4.81 2.14 -17.75
C MET A 25 -5.13 2.12 -19.23
N ARG A 26 -6.42 2.00 -19.55
CA ARG A 26 -6.90 2.23 -20.91
C ARG A 26 -6.42 3.62 -21.27
N SER A 27 -5.70 3.69 -22.34
CA SER A 27 -5.14 4.88 -22.98
C SER A 27 -6.20 5.98 -23.13
N GLY A 28 -6.33 6.82 -22.13
CA GLY A 28 -7.28 7.91 -22.04
C GLY A 28 -7.37 8.29 -20.57
N LEU A 29 -6.49 9.14 -20.15
CA LEU A 29 -6.46 10.00 -18.96
C LEU A 29 -7.70 9.89 -18.04
N ALA A 30 -7.91 8.75 -17.42
CA ALA A 30 -8.80 8.63 -16.27
C ALA A 30 -7.96 8.86 -15.03
N TYR A 31 -8.09 10.04 -14.44
CA TYR A 31 -7.53 10.26 -13.11
C TYR A 31 -8.20 9.31 -12.12
N PRO A 32 -7.44 8.71 -11.20
CA PRO A 32 -8.03 7.92 -10.13
C PRO A 32 -9.04 8.75 -9.36
N GLY A 33 -10.17 8.14 -8.99
CA GLY A 33 -11.17 8.79 -8.16
C GLY A 33 -10.59 9.23 -6.81
N ASN A 34 -11.31 10.08 -6.10
CA ASN A 34 -10.94 10.57 -4.77
C ASN A 34 -11.13 9.52 -3.66
N VAL A 35 -11.57 8.32 -3.98
CA VAL A 35 -11.74 7.19 -3.04
C VAL A 35 -10.86 6.04 -3.50
N VAL A 36 -9.96 5.61 -2.63
CA VAL A 36 -9.10 4.45 -2.83
C VAL A 36 -9.60 3.33 -1.92
N SER A 37 -10.07 2.23 -2.52
CA SER A 37 -10.48 1.04 -1.79
C SER A 37 -9.35 0.01 -1.83
N VAL A 38 -8.92 -0.45 -0.66
CA VAL A 38 -7.88 -1.47 -0.53
C VAL A 38 -8.34 -2.57 0.41
N ASN A 39 -7.97 -3.80 0.10
CA ASN A 39 -8.24 -4.92 0.99
C ASN A 39 -7.28 -4.90 2.18
N PHE A 40 -7.82 -5.14 3.36
CA PHE A 40 -7.00 -5.36 4.55
C PHE A 40 -6.44 -6.78 4.51
N ASP A 41 -5.13 -6.90 4.44
CA ASP A 41 -4.50 -8.16 4.77
C ASP A 41 -4.68 -8.43 6.26
N LYS A 42 -5.17 -9.61 6.62
CA LYS A 42 -5.27 -10.02 8.02
C LYS A 42 -3.86 -10.14 8.58
N SER A 43 -3.38 -9.05 9.17
CA SER A 43 -2.06 -9.03 9.77
C SER A 43 -2.08 -9.82 11.07
N ASN A 44 -1.24 -10.83 11.14
CA ASN A 44 -1.01 -11.63 12.34
C ASN A 44 -0.40 -10.75 13.45
N GLY A 45 -1.25 -10.16 14.30
CA GLY A 45 -0.83 -9.69 15.62
C GLY A 45 -0.08 -8.36 15.74
N HIS A 46 0.07 -7.56 14.68
CA HIS A 46 0.71 -6.25 14.78
C HIS A 46 -0.32 -5.12 14.94
N ALA A 47 -0.08 -4.22 15.88
CA ALA A 47 -0.91 -3.04 16.13
C ALA A 47 -0.98 -2.17 14.86
N ALA A 48 -2.15 -2.16 14.23
CA ALA A 48 -2.58 -1.26 13.15
C ALA A 48 -1.62 -1.08 11.93
N PRO A 49 -1.19 -2.13 11.23
CA PRO A 49 -0.58 -1.91 9.92
C PRO A 49 -1.67 -1.58 8.91
N TYR A 50 -1.53 -0.48 8.18
CA TYR A 50 -2.35 -0.26 7.01
C TYR A 50 -1.92 -1.23 5.88
N PRO A 51 -2.85 -1.61 4.97
CA PRO A 51 -2.58 -2.62 3.95
C PRO A 51 -1.54 -2.13 2.94
N VAL A 52 -0.68 -3.04 2.45
CA VAL A 52 0.37 -2.74 1.45
C VAL A 52 -0.22 -2.15 0.17
N GLY A 53 -1.45 -2.49 -0.18
CA GLY A 53 -2.15 -1.96 -1.33
C GLY A 53 -2.30 -0.43 -1.32
N LEU A 54 -2.43 0.19 -0.14
CA LEU A 54 -2.58 1.64 -0.04
C LEU A 54 -1.34 2.40 -0.53
N PRO A 55 -0.14 2.20 0.03
CA PRO A 55 1.05 2.87 -0.50
C PRO A 55 1.38 2.42 -1.92
N THR A 56 1.11 1.16 -2.30
CA THR A 56 1.31 0.66 -3.66
C THR A 56 0.54 1.50 -4.69
N PHE A 57 -0.71 1.85 -4.40
CA PHE A 57 -1.51 2.70 -5.28
C PHE A 57 -0.83 4.05 -5.53
N PHE A 58 -0.42 4.74 -4.46
CA PHE A 58 0.22 6.06 -4.59
C PHE A 58 1.60 5.98 -5.25
N ILE A 59 2.39 4.97 -4.89
CA ILE A 59 3.71 4.74 -5.49
C ILE A 59 3.60 4.55 -7.00
N LYS A 60 2.66 3.74 -7.47
CA LYS A 60 2.44 3.53 -8.91
C LYS A 60 1.90 4.79 -9.61
N ALA A 61 1.03 5.55 -8.94
CA ALA A 61 0.41 6.75 -9.52
C ALA A 61 1.39 7.93 -9.67
N TYR A 62 2.34 8.08 -8.74
CA TYR A 62 3.17 9.28 -8.64
C TYR A 62 4.66 9.04 -8.86
N SER A 63 5.08 7.82 -9.21
CA SER A 63 6.49 7.52 -9.46
C SER A 63 6.67 6.51 -10.58
N LYS A 64 7.88 6.49 -11.15
CA LYS A 64 8.33 5.49 -12.12
C LYS A 64 9.18 4.42 -11.44
N GLU A 65 9.40 3.30 -12.10
CA GLU A 65 10.37 2.31 -11.63
C GLU A 65 11.73 2.92 -11.40
N LYS A 66 12.41 2.47 -10.34
CA LYS A 66 13.73 2.95 -9.87
C LYS A 66 13.72 4.33 -9.19
N ASP A 67 12.58 5.05 -9.17
CA ASP A 67 12.48 6.29 -8.40
C ASP A 67 12.68 6.04 -6.91
N ILE A 68 13.05 7.10 -6.20
CA ILE A 68 13.24 7.07 -4.75
C ILE A 68 11.97 7.58 -4.08
N TRP A 69 11.45 6.78 -3.17
CA TRP A 69 10.34 7.11 -2.30
C TRP A 69 10.82 7.35 -0.88
N TYR A 70 10.47 8.46 -0.28
CA TYR A 70 10.89 8.81 1.07
C TYR A 70 9.73 8.72 2.05
N ASP A 71 9.93 7.99 3.15
CA ASP A 71 8.99 7.84 4.24
C ASP A 71 9.66 8.20 5.58
N PRO A 72 9.36 9.37 6.15
CA PRO A 72 9.97 9.81 7.41
C PRO A 72 9.43 9.11 8.66
N PHE A 73 8.36 8.32 8.53
CA PHE A 73 7.68 7.63 9.62
C PHE A 73 7.38 6.18 9.22
N LEU A 74 8.41 5.40 9.01
CA LEU A 74 8.33 4.10 8.35
C LEU A 74 7.47 3.08 9.12
N GLY A 75 7.37 3.21 10.46
CA GLY A 75 6.56 2.36 11.33
C GLY A 75 6.90 0.89 11.16
N SER A 76 5.93 0.08 10.76
CA SER A 76 6.15 -1.35 10.52
C SER A 76 6.73 -1.69 9.13
N GLY A 77 7.09 -0.70 8.31
CA GLY A 77 7.76 -0.88 7.03
C GLY A 77 6.85 -1.21 5.85
N THR A 78 5.57 -0.89 5.92
CA THR A 78 4.61 -1.18 4.84
C THR A 78 4.99 -0.47 3.53
N THR A 79 5.41 0.79 3.60
CA THR A 79 5.90 1.55 2.44
C THR A 79 7.15 0.92 1.82
N LEU A 80 8.07 0.41 2.65
CA LEU A 80 9.28 -0.29 2.19
C LEU A 80 8.93 -1.51 1.34
N ILE A 81 8.01 -2.34 1.82
CA ILE A 81 7.54 -3.53 1.11
C ILE A 81 6.83 -3.14 -0.19
N ALA A 82 5.99 -2.11 -0.18
CA ALA A 82 5.31 -1.63 -1.37
C ALA A 82 6.30 -1.12 -2.45
N CYS A 83 7.35 -0.41 -2.04
CA CYS A 83 8.40 0.03 -2.95
C CYS A 83 9.15 -1.15 -3.57
N GLU A 84 9.53 -2.13 -2.77
CA GLU A 84 10.22 -3.33 -3.25
C GLU A 84 9.36 -4.09 -4.27
N ASN A 85 8.08 -4.31 -3.96
CA ASN A 85 7.14 -5.00 -4.85
C ASN A 85 6.88 -4.26 -6.17
N THR A 86 7.15 -2.97 -6.21
CA THR A 86 6.90 -2.13 -7.38
C THR A 86 8.19 -1.66 -8.09
N GLY A 87 9.34 -2.15 -7.68
CA GLY A 87 10.62 -1.80 -8.29
C GLY A 87 11.10 -0.36 -8.00
N ARG A 88 10.64 0.24 -6.90
CA ARG A 88 11.08 1.55 -6.42
C ARG A 88 12.07 1.39 -5.28
N LYS A 89 12.84 2.43 -5.03
CA LYS A 89 13.79 2.48 -3.90
C LYS A 89 13.14 3.22 -2.73
N CYS A 90 13.08 2.60 -1.56
CA CYS A 90 12.61 3.27 -0.35
C CYS A 90 13.78 3.85 0.45
N ARG A 91 13.56 5.05 0.97
CA ARG A 91 14.37 5.67 2.02
C ARG A 91 13.44 5.95 3.18
N GLY A 92 13.61 5.23 4.27
CA GLY A 92 12.74 5.36 5.43
C GLY A 92 13.50 5.70 6.68
N VAL A 93 12.82 6.37 7.60
CA VAL A 93 13.32 6.67 8.94
C VAL A 93 12.34 6.10 9.96
N GLU A 94 12.87 5.46 10.99
CA GLU A 94 12.10 4.96 12.12
C GLU A 94 12.89 5.23 13.40
N ILE A 95 12.22 5.82 14.41
CA ILE A 95 12.86 6.21 15.66
C ILE A 95 12.88 5.06 16.68
N SER A 96 11.91 4.14 16.60
CA SER A 96 11.79 3.03 17.54
C SER A 96 12.68 1.85 17.14
N PRO A 97 13.63 1.43 17.99
CA PRO A 97 14.44 0.24 17.73
C PRO A 97 13.60 -1.04 17.56
N ASP A 98 12.49 -1.15 18.30
CA ASP A 98 11.59 -2.30 18.20
C ASP A 98 10.93 -2.37 16.83
N TYR A 99 10.45 -1.24 16.32
CA TYR A 99 9.92 -1.17 14.96
C TYR A 99 11.00 -1.39 13.90
N CYS A 100 12.23 -0.94 14.12
CA CYS A 100 13.34 -1.27 13.23
C CYS A 100 13.53 -2.78 13.11
N ALA A 101 13.49 -3.52 14.23
CA ALA A 101 13.58 -4.98 14.21
C ALA A 101 12.40 -5.62 13.44
N VAL A 102 11.18 -5.11 13.65
CA VAL A 102 9.98 -5.56 12.90
C VAL A 102 10.13 -5.30 11.40
N ILE A 103 10.61 -4.13 11.00
CA ILE A 103 10.84 -3.79 9.58
C ILE A 103 11.80 -4.80 8.93
N LEU A 104 12.93 -5.06 9.56
CA LEU A 104 13.95 -5.98 9.03
C LEU A 104 13.40 -7.39 8.87
N GLN A 105 12.67 -7.89 9.88
CA GLN A 105 12.06 -9.20 9.84
C GLN A 105 11.00 -9.28 8.72
N ARG A 106 10.07 -8.31 8.67
CA ARG A 106 9.03 -8.27 7.63
C ARG A 106 9.59 -8.16 6.22
N PHE A 107 10.65 -7.37 6.05
CA PHE A 107 11.33 -7.26 4.76
C PHE A 107 11.92 -8.60 4.32
N LYS A 108 12.61 -9.29 5.24
CA LYS A 108 13.15 -10.64 5.00
C LYS A 108 12.03 -11.62 4.63
N ASP A 109 10.94 -11.64 5.41
CA ASP A 109 9.82 -12.57 5.18
C ASP A 109 9.11 -12.31 3.85
N ALA A 110 8.95 -11.03 3.47
CA ALA A 110 8.25 -10.65 2.26
C ALA A 110 9.09 -10.81 0.98
N THR A 111 10.42 -10.66 1.07
CA THR A 111 11.29 -10.58 -0.10
C THR A 111 12.29 -11.74 -0.21
N GLY A 112 12.49 -12.48 0.87
CA GLY A 112 13.56 -13.48 0.99
C GLY A 112 14.98 -12.90 1.01
N LYS A 113 15.13 -11.57 1.03
CA LYS A 113 16.43 -10.89 1.04
C LYS A 113 16.87 -10.62 2.48
N GLU A 114 18.15 -10.85 2.76
CA GLU A 114 18.74 -10.57 4.06
C GLU A 114 19.10 -9.08 4.16
N PRO A 115 18.56 -8.35 5.16
CA PRO A 115 18.96 -6.99 5.41
C PRO A 115 20.44 -6.91 5.84
N VAL A 116 21.16 -5.96 5.31
CA VAL A 116 22.58 -5.76 5.62
C VAL A 116 22.77 -4.46 6.38
N ARG A 117 23.45 -4.52 7.52
CA ARG A 117 23.83 -3.32 8.27
C ARG A 117 25.02 -2.65 7.58
N ILE A 118 24.83 -1.40 7.21
CA ILE A 118 25.92 -0.56 6.71
C ILE A 118 26.41 0.26 7.90
N ASN A 119 27.66 0.03 8.31
CA ASN A 119 28.28 0.89 9.30
C ASN A 119 28.67 2.20 8.60
N GLY A 120 28.09 3.28 9.09
CA GLY A 120 28.46 4.62 8.68
C GLY A 120 29.76 5.06 9.32
#